data_be70271fd11e4317c89b0dd522142272
#
_entry.id   be70271fd11e4317c89b0dd522142272
#
_cell.length_a   1.000
_cell.length_b   1.000
_cell.length_c   1.000
_cell.angle_alpha   90.00
_cell.angle_beta   90.00
_cell.angle_gamma   90.00
#
_symmetry.space_group_name_H-M   'P 1'
#
loop_
_entity.id
_entity.type
_entity.pdbx_description
1 polymer ?
#
loop_
_entity_poly.entity_id
_entity_poly.type
_entity_poly.pdbx_seq_one_letter_code
_entity_poly.pdbx_strand_id
1 'polypeptide(L)'
;VLDESRTKAAITYIMEHYEEPITLQDIADSIHISKSECCRCFKRCLQLTPFDYLLKYRIYSAVDLLAQDSSTLSISDIALKVGFNSSSYFNKLFKKYIGYTPSAYKKILAQNTEHIAVEAKDSLYYSGLLSQ
;
A
#
# COMPACT_ATOMS: atom_id res chain seq x y z
N VAL A 1 -14.80 18.14 -3.51
CA VAL A 1 -15.74 17.16 -4.03
C VAL A 1 -15.17 16.44 -5.24
N LEU A 2 -14.76 17.19 -6.27
CA LEU A 2 -14.18 16.59 -7.47
C LEU A 2 -12.85 15.91 -7.15
N ASP A 3 -12.00 16.54 -6.36
CA ASP A 3 -10.71 15.95 -5.96
C ASP A 3 -10.92 14.68 -5.16
N GLU A 4 -11.88 14.67 -4.26
CA GLU A 4 -12.19 13.49 -3.45
C GLU A 4 -12.68 12.35 -4.33
N SER A 5 -13.58 12.64 -5.28
CA SER A 5 -14.10 11.66 -6.21
C SER A 5 -13.00 11.06 -7.08
N ARG A 6 -12.12 11.91 -7.61
CA ARG A 6 -10.98 11.48 -8.42
C ARG A 6 -9.99 10.64 -7.62
N THR A 7 -9.72 11.06 -6.40
CA THR A 7 -8.78 10.34 -5.52
C THR A 7 -9.32 8.96 -5.18
N LYS A 8 -10.61 8.86 -4.86
CA LYS A 8 -11.25 7.57 -4.58
C LYS A 8 -11.18 6.63 -5.78
N ALA A 9 -11.43 7.16 -6.98
CA ALA A 9 -11.37 6.35 -8.20
C ALA A 9 -9.94 5.85 -8.46
N ALA A 10 -8.94 6.69 -8.24
CA ALA A 10 -7.55 6.30 -8.40
C ALA A 10 -7.14 5.26 -7.36
N ILE A 11 -7.61 5.40 -6.12
CA ILE A 11 -7.35 4.40 -5.07
C ILE A 11 -7.97 3.06 -5.46
N THR A 12 -9.18 3.06 -6.00
CA THR A 12 -9.82 1.83 -6.47
C THR A 12 -8.96 1.14 -7.53
N TYR A 13 -8.42 1.91 -8.47
CA TYR A 13 -7.52 1.37 -9.48
C TYR A 13 -6.27 0.75 -8.83
N ILE A 14 -5.67 1.45 -7.87
CA ILE A 14 -4.49 0.96 -7.15
C ILE A 14 -4.83 -0.35 -6.42
N MET A 15 -5.97 -0.41 -5.75
CA MET A 15 -6.38 -1.60 -5.01
C MET A 15 -6.58 -2.80 -5.93
N GLU A 16 -7.02 -2.57 -7.16
CA GLU A 16 -7.26 -3.63 -8.13
C GLU A 16 -5.99 -4.08 -8.85
N HIS A 17 -4.97 -3.21 -8.91
CA HIS A 17 -3.80 -3.44 -9.76
C HIS A 17 -2.46 -3.34 -9.04
N TYR A 18 -2.45 -3.21 -7.72
CA TYR A 18 -1.21 -2.95 -6.97
C TYR A 18 -0.14 -4.04 -7.14
N GLU A 19 -0.55 -5.25 -7.46
CA GLU A 19 0.38 -6.37 -7.67
C GLU A 19 1.12 -6.27 -9.00
N GLU A 20 0.61 -5.46 -9.92
CA GLU A 20 1.16 -5.29 -11.26
C GLU A 20 2.17 -4.14 -11.28
N PRO A 21 3.08 -4.11 -12.27
CA PRO A 21 4.04 -3.02 -12.37
C PRO A 21 3.42 -1.74 -12.93
N ILE A 22 2.44 -1.19 -12.21
CA ILE A 22 1.76 0.03 -12.65
C ILE A 22 2.62 1.26 -12.38
N THR A 23 2.43 2.27 -13.22
CA THR A 23 3.15 3.53 -13.16
C THR A 23 2.21 4.66 -12.75
N LEU A 24 2.78 5.83 -12.42
CA LEU A 24 1.97 7.03 -12.19
C LEU A 24 1.09 7.34 -13.40
N GLN A 25 1.62 7.14 -14.62
CA GLN A 25 0.83 7.37 -15.83
C GLN A 25 -0.38 6.44 -15.90
N ASP A 26 -0.20 5.17 -15.54
CA ASP A 26 -1.31 4.22 -15.52
C ASP A 26 -2.40 4.66 -14.54
N ILE A 27 -2.01 5.12 -13.38
CA ILE A 27 -2.96 5.59 -12.36
C ILE A 27 -3.72 6.82 -12.88
N ALA A 28 -3.00 7.79 -13.43
CA ALA A 28 -3.61 9.01 -13.96
C ALA A 28 -4.55 8.69 -15.13
N ASP A 29 -4.12 7.81 -16.04
CA ASP A 29 -4.90 7.42 -17.20
C ASP A 29 -6.19 6.72 -16.80
N SER A 30 -6.19 5.98 -15.69
CA SER A 30 -7.38 5.26 -15.23
C SER A 30 -8.53 6.20 -14.89
N ILE A 31 -8.24 7.45 -14.57
CA ILE A 31 -9.24 8.45 -14.23
C ILE A 31 -9.21 9.64 -15.21
N HIS A 32 -8.55 9.46 -16.34
CA HIS A 32 -8.56 10.40 -17.48
C HIS A 32 -8.05 11.80 -17.12
N ILE A 33 -6.99 11.89 -16.32
CA ILE A 33 -6.35 13.16 -15.99
C ILE A 33 -4.84 13.06 -16.21
N SER A 34 -4.16 14.20 -16.19
CA SER A 34 -2.70 14.22 -16.34
C SER A 34 -2.03 13.72 -15.06
N LYS A 35 -0.77 13.31 -15.19
CA LYS A 35 0.04 12.93 -14.01
C LYS A 35 0.11 14.08 -13.00
N SER A 36 0.30 15.30 -13.49
CA SER A 36 0.39 16.48 -12.62
C SER A 36 -0.89 16.69 -11.83
N GLU A 37 -2.04 16.58 -12.49
CA GLU A 37 -3.32 16.74 -11.80
C GLU A 37 -3.59 15.61 -10.82
N CYS A 38 -3.20 14.38 -11.18
CA CYS A 38 -3.31 13.25 -10.29
C CYS A 38 -2.50 13.47 -9.01
N CYS A 39 -1.27 13.95 -9.15
CA CYS A 39 -0.43 14.28 -7.99
C CYS A 39 -1.06 15.38 -7.13
N ARG A 40 -1.62 16.41 -7.76
CA ARG A 40 -2.26 17.51 -7.02
C ARG A 40 -3.49 17.01 -6.24
N CYS A 41 -4.32 16.16 -6.86
CA CYS A 41 -5.49 15.60 -6.17
C CYS A 41 -5.08 14.81 -4.93
N PHE A 42 -4.09 13.93 -5.08
CA PHE A 42 -3.60 13.14 -3.94
C PHE A 42 -3.00 14.02 -2.87
N LYS A 43 -2.22 15.02 -3.26
CA LYS A 43 -1.60 15.92 -2.29
C LYS A 43 -2.64 16.69 -1.50
N ARG A 44 -3.67 17.20 -2.17
CA ARG A 44 -4.76 17.93 -1.49
C ARG A 44 -5.57 17.03 -0.57
N CYS A 45 -5.87 15.81 -1.00
CA CYS A 45 -6.75 14.92 -0.23
C CYS A 45 -6.00 14.12 0.85
N LEU A 46 -4.77 13.68 0.56
CA LEU A 46 -4.08 12.70 1.41
C LEU A 46 -2.70 13.14 1.87
N GLN A 47 -2.19 14.25 1.35
CA GLN A 47 -0.81 14.71 1.60
C GLN A 47 0.24 13.68 1.19
N LEU A 48 -0.09 12.86 0.19
CA LEU A 48 0.78 11.84 -0.39
C LEU A 48 0.76 11.95 -1.89
N THR A 49 1.81 11.46 -2.55
CA THR A 49 1.74 11.27 -4.00
C THR A 49 1.01 9.96 -4.29
N PRO A 50 0.46 9.79 -5.51
CA PRO A 50 -0.17 8.52 -5.88
C PRO A 50 0.78 7.33 -5.76
N PHE A 51 2.05 7.51 -6.12
CA PHE A 51 3.02 6.43 -6.06
C PHE A 51 3.36 6.07 -4.61
N ASP A 52 3.46 7.05 -3.73
CA ASP A 52 3.66 6.79 -2.29
C ASP A 52 2.48 5.99 -1.74
N TYR A 53 1.27 6.32 -2.15
CA TYR A 53 0.08 5.58 -1.75
C TYR A 53 0.18 4.12 -2.22
N LEU A 54 0.58 3.91 -3.47
CA LEU A 54 0.77 2.57 -4.03
C LEU A 54 1.78 1.77 -3.20
N LEU A 55 2.93 2.38 -2.89
CA LEU A 55 3.97 1.69 -2.10
C LEU A 55 3.48 1.35 -0.70
N LYS A 56 2.79 2.26 -0.05
CA LYS A 56 2.20 1.99 1.27
C LYS A 56 1.16 0.87 1.19
N TYR A 57 0.32 0.90 0.18
CA TYR A 57 -0.70 -0.13 0.00
C TYR A 57 -0.07 -1.50 -0.18
N ARG A 58 1.01 -1.58 -0.97
CA ARG A 58 1.77 -2.82 -1.14
C ARG A 58 2.34 -3.32 0.19
N ILE A 59 2.90 -2.42 0.99
CA ILE A 59 3.47 -2.78 2.30
C ILE A 59 2.39 -3.30 3.24
N TYR A 60 1.26 -2.60 3.36
CA TYR A 60 0.17 -3.06 4.23
C TYR A 60 -0.47 -4.35 3.73
N SER A 61 -0.47 -4.58 2.41
CA SER A 61 -0.90 -5.87 1.86
C SER A 61 0.05 -6.99 2.27
N ALA A 62 1.36 -6.69 2.31
CA ALA A 62 2.34 -7.65 2.81
C ALA A 62 2.12 -7.95 4.30
N VAL A 63 1.75 -6.96 5.09
CA VAL A 63 1.41 -7.15 6.50
C VAL A 63 0.25 -8.14 6.64
N ASP A 64 -0.79 -7.99 5.82
CA ASP A 64 -1.92 -8.93 5.80
C ASP A 64 -1.46 -10.36 5.50
N LEU A 65 -0.58 -10.51 4.50
CA LEU A 65 -0.06 -11.83 4.14
C LEU A 65 0.77 -12.45 5.27
N LEU A 66 1.56 -11.64 5.95
CA LEU A 66 2.34 -12.11 7.10
C LEU A 66 1.44 -12.54 8.25
N ALA A 67 0.30 -11.88 8.42
CA ALA A 67 -0.65 -12.21 9.48
C ALA A 67 -1.41 -13.50 9.20
N GLN A 68 -1.54 -13.89 7.94
CA GLN A 68 -2.16 -15.14 7.59
C GLN A 68 -1.23 -16.30 7.92
N ASP A 69 -1.78 -17.42 8.33
CA ASP A 69 -1.00 -18.61 8.63
C ASP A 69 -0.52 -19.26 7.33
N SER A 70 0.38 -18.60 6.65
CA SER A 70 0.97 -19.08 5.41
C SER A 70 2.46 -19.25 5.59
N SER A 71 2.83 -20.24 6.39
CA SER A 71 4.22 -20.59 6.61
C SER A 71 4.93 -21.04 5.32
N THR A 72 4.17 -21.19 4.22
CA THR A 72 4.71 -21.64 2.94
C THR A 72 5.36 -20.54 2.13
N LEU A 73 5.06 -19.27 2.42
CA LEU A 73 5.62 -18.14 1.67
C LEU A 73 6.83 -17.56 2.39
N SER A 74 7.94 -17.44 1.69
CA SER A 74 9.10 -16.72 2.20
C SER A 74 8.83 -15.21 2.17
N ILE A 75 9.67 -14.45 2.86
CA ILE A 75 9.61 -12.99 2.81
C ILE A 75 9.78 -12.49 1.37
N SER A 76 10.71 -13.10 0.62
CA SER A 76 10.92 -12.75 -0.79
C SER A 76 9.68 -13.04 -1.64
N ASP A 77 9.00 -14.15 -1.39
CA ASP A 77 7.77 -14.49 -2.10
C ASP A 77 6.68 -13.47 -1.83
N ILE A 78 6.55 -13.02 -0.59
CA ILE A 78 5.57 -12.00 -0.20
C ILE A 78 5.89 -10.68 -0.91
N ALA A 79 7.17 -10.29 -0.94
CA ALA A 79 7.58 -9.06 -1.62
C ALA A 79 7.16 -9.07 -3.10
N LEU A 80 7.42 -10.17 -3.79
CA LEU A 80 7.04 -10.32 -5.20
C LEU A 80 5.53 -10.31 -5.36
N LYS A 81 4.81 -10.98 -4.49
CA LYS A 81 3.36 -11.10 -4.57
C LYS A 81 2.67 -9.76 -4.45
N VAL A 82 3.19 -8.85 -3.64
CA VAL A 82 2.59 -7.53 -3.47
C VAL A 82 3.12 -6.49 -4.45
N GLY A 83 3.96 -6.89 -5.41
CA GLY A 83 4.37 -6.02 -6.50
C GLY A 83 5.79 -5.46 -6.42
N PHE A 84 6.61 -5.91 -5.47
CA PHE A 84 8.02 -5.49 -5.41
C PHE A 84 8.88 -6.46 -6.20
N ASN A 85 9.80 -5.92 -6.99
CA ASN A 85 10.77 -6.74 -7.72
C ASN A 85 12.18 -6.67 -7.11
N SER A 86 12.31 -6.06 -5.93
CA SER A 86 13.56 -5.99 -5.17
C SER A 86 13.27 -6.26 -3.71
N SER A 87 13.83 -7.34 -3.17
CA SER A 87 13.69 -7.68 -1.76
C SER A 87 14.32 -6.63 -0.85
N SER A 88 15.45 -6.05 -1.27
CA SER A 88 16.13 -5.02 -0.49
C SER A 88 15.27 -3.78 -0.33
N TYR A 89 14.65 -3.34 -1.42
CA TYR A 89 13.78 -2.18 -1.41
C TYR A 89 12.53 -2.46 -0.56
N PHE A 90 11.95 -3.63 -0.73
CA PHE A 90 10.81 -4.06 0.07
C PHE A 90 11.13 -4.02 1.57
N ASN A 91 12.25 -4.62 1.97
CA ASN A 91 12.66 -4.65 3.38
C ASN A 91 12.83 -3.25 3.95
N LYS A 92 13.44 -2.37 3.18
CA LYS A 92 13.68 -0.98 3.58
C LYS A 92 12.36 -0.24 3.80
N LEU A 93 11.44 -0.34 2.85
CA LEU A 93 10.14 0.33 2.96
C LEU A 93 9.28 -0.28 4.06
N PHE A 94 9.32 -1.60 4.20
CA PHE A 94 8.57 -2.28 5.25
C PHE A 94 8.99 -1.74 6.62
N LYS A 95 10.30 -1.68 6.86
CA LYS A 95 10.81 -1.15 8.12
C LYS A 95 10.45 0.32 8.31
N LYS A 96 10.51 1.10 7.23
CA LYS A 96 10.16 2.52 7.27
C LYS A 96 8.71 2.75 7.69
N TYR A 97 7.78 2.00 7.11
CA TYR A 97 6.35 2.22 7.34
C TYR A 97 5.81 1.47 8.54
N ILE A 98 6.35 0.30 8.84
CA ILE A 98 5.84 -0.57 9.91
C ILE A 98 6.65 -0.45 11.19
N GLY A 99 7.92 -0.06 11.08
CA GLY A 99 8.80 0.09 12.23
C GLY A 99 9.65 -1.13 12.54
N TYR A 100 9.42 -2.24 11.86
CA TYR A 100 10.15 -3.50 12.03
C TYR A 100 10.50 -4.06 10.67
N THR A 101 11.55 -4.89 10.61
CA THR A 101 11.82 -5.68 9.40
C THR A 101 10.71 -6.71 9.24
N PRO A 102 10.47 -7.22 8.00
CA PRO A 102 9.47 -8.27 7.81
C PRO A 102 9.71 -9.49 8.69
N SER A 103 10.97 -9.92 8.84
CA SER A 103 11.30 -11.07 9.69
C SER A 103 10.99 -10.83 11.16
N ALA A 104 11.33 -9.64 11.66
CA ALA A 104 11.02 -9.28 13.05
C ALA A 104 9.52 -9.19 13.28
N TYR A 105 8.79 -8.60 12.32
CA TYR A 105 7.36 -8.46 12.42
C TYR A 105 6.65 -9.82 12.43
N LYS A 106 7.13 -10.76 11.63
CA LYS A 106 6.60 -12.13 11.60
C LYS A 106 6.71 -12.79 12.98
N LYS A 107 7.84 -12.56 13.68
CA LYS A 107 8.02 -13.08 15.03
C LYS A 107 7.06 -12.45 16.03
N ILE A 108 6.81 -11.14 15.89
CA ILE A 108 5.86 -10.43 16.74
C ILE A 108 4.46 -11.00 16.53
N LEU A 109 4.05 -11.24 15.29
CA LEU A 109 2.74 -11.79 14.97
C LEU A 109 2.55 -13.19 15.54
N ALA A 110 3.61 -13.97 15.64
CA ALA A 110 3.53 -15.30 16.22
C ALA A 110 3.19 -15.27 17.72
N GLN A 111 3.42 -14.13 18.37
CA GLN A 111 3.17 -13.95 19.81
C GLN A 111 1.91 -13.15 20.10
N ASN A 112 1.33 -12.49 19.08
CA ASN A 112 0.18 -11.60 19.24
C ASN A 112 -0.94 -12.00 18.29
N THR A 113 -2.02 -11.22 18.30
CA THR A 113 -3.12 -11.46 17.41
C THR A 113 -2.89 -10.76 16.06
N GLU A 114 -3.47 -11.28 15.03
CA GLU A 114 -3.37 -10.78 13.66
C GLU A 114 -4.17 -9.49 13.42
N HIS A 115 -4.92 -9.02 14.40
CA HIS A 115 -5.73 -7.80 14.25
C HIS A 115 -4.93 -6.56 13.90
N ILE A 116 -3.66 -6.55 14.28
CA ILE A 116 -2.78 -5.40 13.99
C ILE A 116 -2.69 -5.14 12.49
N ALA A 117 -2.56 -6.20 11.70
CA ALA A 117 -2.42 -6.08 10.24
C ALA A 117 -3.68 -5.48 9.60
N VAL A 118 -4.84 -5.98 9.99
CA VAL A 118 -6.13 -5.51 9.47
C VAL A 118 -6.34 -4.04 9.82
N GLU A 119 -6.09 -3.68 11.07
CA GLU A 119 -6.26 -2.30 11.53
C GLU A 119 -5.32 -1.33 10.80
N ALA A 120 -4.09 -1.74 10.53
CA ALA A 120 -3.13 -0.89 9.83
C ALA A 120 -3.60 -0.57 8.41
N LYS A 121 -4.10 -1.57 7.68
CA LYS A 121 -4.57 -1.40 6.30
C LYS A 121 -5.85 -0.57 6.25
N ASP A 122 -6.79 -0.86 7.11
CA ASP A 122 -8.04 -0.10 7.20
C ASP A 122 -7.76 1.35 7.56
N SER A 123 -6.84 1.59 8.48
CA SER A 123 -6.45 2.94 8.87
C SER A 123 -5.87 3.72 7.71
N LEU A 124 -5.07 3.10 6.85
CA LEU A 124 -4.53 3.77 5.67
C LEU A 124 -5.65 4.25 4.75
N TYR A 125 -6.63 3.39 4.48
CA TYR A 125 -7.74 3.72 3.59
C TYR A 125 -8.65 4.78 4.20
N TYR A 126 -9.21 4.49 5.37
CA TYR A 126 -10.25 5.34 5.95
C TYR A 126 -9.73 6.65 6.50
N SER A 127 -8.60 6.65 7.17
CA SER A 127 -8.07 7.88 7.72
C SER A 127 -7.65 8.87 6.62
N GLY A 128 -7.21 8.37 5.46
CA GLY A 128 -6.88 9.21 4.31
C GLY A 128 -8.10 9.84 3.66
N LEU A 129 -9.24 9.17 3.65
CA LEU A 129 -10.44 9.63 2.95
C LEU A 129 -11.45 10.30 3.86
N LEU A 130 -11.62 9.82 5.08
CA LEU A 130 -12.66 10.30 5.98
C LEU A 130 -12.24 11.52 6.78
N SER A 131 -10.96 11.77 6.90
CA SER A 131 -10.46 12.97 7.59
C SER A 131 -10.57 14.22 6.72
N GLN A 132 -10.99 14.08 5.48
CA GLN A 132 -11.22 15.19 4.57
C GLN A 132 -12.67 15.71 4.73
#